data_3abe7ad1409ed5d454a8b6f1b47ed6aa
#
_entry.id   3abe7ad1409ed5d454a8b6f1b47ed6aa
#
_cell.length_a   1.000
_cell.length_b   1.000
_cell.length_c   1.000
_cell.angle_alpha   90.00
_cell.angle_beta   90.00
_cell.angle_gamma   90.00
#
_symmetry.space_group_name_H-M   'P 1'
#
loop_
_entity.id
_entity.type
_entity.pdbx_description
1 polymer ?
#
loop_
_entity_poly.entity_id
_entity_poly.type
_entity_poly.pdbx_seq_one_letter_code
_entity_poly.pdbx_strand_id
1 'polypeptide(L)'
;PARWAMPWPKRVLHAERKLSVGMTSLIAFPNLTFLGLPLCIALFGEIAVLYNSAALIAFNVVFFLVQAPLFTGDKISLKSVLTVPTIATFVLLGMLMLDLHWPAPVQTVMSNVGSMVTPMSLIVIGVMLSESDFLSIFREKAEYPVVIVRNFLVPLISLGILHFVPMATPVRLCVLVFLSCPCATMTSIYAIQTDTRPELCARSVLLSTLAFGISLPLIIAAGQLFL
;
A
#
# COMPACT_ATOMS: atom_id res chain seq x y z
N PRO A 1 -28.57 4.10 10.79
CA PRO A 1 -29.88 4.30 10.12
C PRO A 1 -29.78 3.73 8.71
N ALA A 2 -30.81 2.97 8.35
CA ALA A 2 -30.84 2.29 7.06
C ALA A 2 -30.71 3.32 5.93
N ARG A 3 -29.94 2.99 4.92
CA ARG A 3 -29.55 3.89 3.78
C ARG A 3 -30.75 4.53 3.07
N TRP A 4 -31.92 3.88 3.09
CA TRP A 4 -33.18 4.37 2.50
C TRP A 4 -33.93 5.39 3.36
N ALA A 5 -33.63 5.47 4.66
CA ALA A 5 -34.27 6.40 5.59
C ALA A 5 -33.62 7.80 5.62
N MET A 6 -32.53 8.02 4.87
CA MET A 6 -31.80 9.29 4.86
C MET A 6 -32.37 10.24 3.79
N PRO A 7 -32.60 11.54 4.09
CA PRO A 7 -33.06 12.54 3.11
C PRO A 7 -32.13 12.63 1.89
N TRP A 8 -32.70 12.88 0.69
CA TRP A 8 -31.98 12.93 -0.59
C TRP A 8 -30.67 13.73 -0.57
N PRO A 9 -30.60 14.98 -0.09
CA PRO A 9 -29.36 15.75 -0.06
C PRO A 9 -28.26 15.07 0.79
N LYS A 10 -28.63 14.51 1.95
CA LYS A 10 -27.69 13.80 2.83
C LYS A 10 -27.19 12.48 2.22
N ARG A 11 -28.02 11.81 1.40
CA ARG A 11 -27.60 10.60 0.64
C ARG A 11 -26.54 10.91 -0.38
N VAL A 12 -26.71 12.00 -1.15
CA VAL A 12 -25.73 12.41 -2.16
C VAL A 12 -24.42 12.79 -1.52
N LEU A 13 -24.43 13.65 -0.50
CA LEU A 13 -23.23 14.06 0.23
C LEU A 13 -22.51 12.86 0.87
N HIS A 14 -23.25 11.89 1.39
CA HIS A 14 -22.66 10.70 1.97
C HIS A 14 -22.03 9.78 0.90
N ALA A 15 -22.63 9.65 -0.27
CA ALA A 15 -22.10 8.88 -1.37
C ALA A 15 -20.85 9.52 -1.96
N GLU A 16 -20.80 10.85 -2.10
CA GLU A 16 -19.64 11.60 -2.55
C GLU A 16 -18.49 11.51 -1.56
N ARG A 17 -18.78 11.60 -0.25
CA ARG A 17 -17.77 11.43 0.80
C ARG A 17 -17.15 10.03 0.75
N LYS A 18 -17.96 8.98 0.63
CA LYS A 18 -17.47 7.60 0.51
C LYS A 18 -16.57 7.43 -0.72
N LEU A 19 -16.97 7.99 -1.85
CA LEU A 19 -16.17 7.97 -3.06
C LEU A 19 -14.81 8.68 -2.84
N SER A 20 -14.83 9.87 -2.28
CA SER A 20 -13.63 10.67 -2.01
C SER A 20 -12.68 9.95 -1.05
N VAL A 21 -13.18 9.36 0.04
CA VAL A 21 -12.36 8.60 1.00
C VAL A 21 -11.68 7.40 0.33
N GLY A 22 -12.43 6.62 -0.46
CA GLY A 22 -11.88 5.48 -1.21
C GLY A 22 -10.79 5.92 -2.19
N MET A 23 -11.07 6.91 -3.04
CA MET A 23 -10.11 7.40 -4.04
C MET A 23 -8.85 8.00 -3.40
N THR A 24 -8.99 8.78 -2.34
CA THR A 24 -7.85 9.35 -1.61
C THR A 24 -6.97 8.25 -1.04
N SER A 25 -7.56 7.21 -0.45
CA SER A 25 -6.82 6.07 0.08
C SER A 25 -6.07 5.31 -1.01
N LEU A 26 -6.72 5.04 -2.14
CA LEU A 26 -6.11 4.36 -3.29
C LEU A 26 -4.90 5.12 -3.84
N ILE A 27 -4.99 6.44 -3.92
CA ILE A 27 -3.91 7.28 -4.43
C ILE A 27 -2.78 7.43 -3.40
N ALA A 28 -3.10 7.63 -2.12
CA ALA A 28 -2.11 7.93 -1.10
C ALA A 28 -1.28 6.73 -0.67
N PHE A 29 -1.88 5.53 -0.59
CA PHE A 29 -1.25 4.37 0.04
C PHE A 29 -0.79 3.32 -0.96
N PRO A 30 0.53 3.00 -0.98
CA PRO A 30 1.11 1.93 -1.79
C PRO A 30 0.92 0.54 -1.19
N ASN A 31 0.93 -0.47 -2.02
CA ASN A 31 0.95 -1.88 -1.60
C ASN A 31 2.37 -2.30 -1.20
N LEU A 32 2.84 -1.85 -0.05
CA LEU A 32 4.20 -2.08 0.44
C LEU A 32 4.44 -3.54 0.83
N THR A 33 3.45 -4.19 1.42
CA THR A 33 3.64 -5.52 2.03
C THR A 33 3.54 -6.63 0.99
N PHE A 34 2.45 -6.66 0.20
CA PHE A 34 2.20 -7.79 -0.70
C PHE A 34 2.99 -7.74 -2.00
N LEU A 35 3.32 -6.54 -2.47
CA LEU A 35 4.04 -6.37 -3.73
C LEU A 35 5.39 -5.66 -3.53
N GLY A 36 5.42 -4.60 -2.73
CA GLY A 36 6.60 -3.78 -2.54
C GLY A 36 7.76 -4.55 -1.93
N LEU A 37 7.54 -5.24 -0.82
CA LEU A 37 8.60 -5.97 -0.12
C LEU A 37 9.21 -7.10 -0.96
N PRO A 38 8.42 -8.05 -1.52
CA PRO A 38 8.97 -9.11 -2.36
C PRO A 38 9.77 -8.58 -3.54
N LEU A 39 9.24 -7.54 -4.19
CA LEU A 39 9.90 -6.92 -5.34
C LEU A 39 11.22 -6.25 -4.95
N CYS A 40 11.23 -5.48 -3.86
CA CYS A 40 12.44 -4.81 -3.42
C CYS A 40 13.50 -5.80 -2.91
N ILE A 41 13.12 -6.91 -2.28
CA ILE A 41 14.06 -7.99 -1.95
C ILE A 41 14.68 -8.57 -3.23
N ALA A 42 13.87 -8.82 -4.26
CA ALA A 42 14.36 -9.33 -5.53
C ALA A 42 15.31 -8.38 -6.26
N LEU A 43 15.11 -7.06 -6.14
CA LEU A 43 15.92 -6.04 -6.82
C LEU A 43 17.15 -5.59 -6.01
N PHE A 44 17.04 -5.51 -4.69
CA PHE A 44 18.04 -4.88 -3.81
C PHE A 44 18.57 -5.81 -2.71
N GLY A 45 18.03 -7.04 -2.61
CA GLY A 45 18.40 -8.01 -1.58
C GLY A 45 17.79 -7.72 -0.20
N GLU A 46 18.30 -8.39 0.82
CA GLU A 46 17.76 -8.36 2.19
C GLU A 46 17.77 -6.98 2.85
N ILE A 47 18.60 -6.06 2.41
CA ILE A 47 18.62 -4.68 2.92
C ILE A 47 17.30 -3.96 2.68
N ALA A 48 16.53 -4.36 1.67
CA ALA A 48 15.21 -3.83 1.40
C ALA A 48 14.22 -4.06 2.55
N VAL A 49 14.41 -5.10 3.37
CA VAL A 49 13.58 -5.38 4.54
C VAL A 49 13.68 -4.22 5.54
N LEU A 50 14.89 -3.71 5.79
CA LEU A 50 15.09 -2.57 6.68
C LEU A 50 14.38 -1.30 6.17
N TYR A 51 14.54 -0.99 4.89
CA TYR A 51 13.90 0.18 4.27
C TYR A 51 12.37 0.05 4.23
N ASN A 52 11.88 -1.16 3.94
CA ASN A 52 10.44 -1.44 3.99
C ASN A 52 9.88 -1.30 5.40
N SER A 53 10.61 -1.73 6.43
CA SER A 53 10.19 -1.59 7.83
C SER A 53 10.01 -0.12 8.21
N ALA A 54 10.94 0.75 7.82
CA ALA A 54 10.80 2.20 8.02
C ALA A 54 9.60 2.78 7.26
N ALA A 55 9.41 2.38 6.00
CA ALA A 55 8.26 2.81 5.19
C ALA A 55 6.93 2.33 5.78
N LEU A 56 6.87 1.11 6.32
CA LEU A 56 5.69 0.55 6.98
C LEU A 56 5.31 1.31 8.26
N ILE A 57 6.27 1.81 9.03
CA ILE A 57 5.95 2.67 10.19
C ILE A 57 5.23 3.91 9.72
N ALA A 58 5.79 4.63 8.75
CA ALA A 58 5.17 5.84 8.22
C ALA A 58 3.77 5.53 7.63
N PHE A 59 3.65 4.43 6.86
CA PHE A 59 2.39 3.95 6.34
C PHE A 59 1.37 3.70 7.45
N ASN A 60 1.73 2.91 8.47
CA ASN A 60 0.83 2.53 9.55
C ASN A 60 0.38 3.76 10.36
N VAL A 61 1.31 4.66 10.69
CA VAL A 61 0.99 5.89 11.42
C VAL A 61 -0.04 6.71 10.63
N VAL A 62 0.23 7.01 9.37
CA VAL A 62 -0.66 7.85 8.55
C VAL A 62 -1.97 7.12 8.25
N PHE A 63 -1.92 5.84 7.91
CA PHE A 63 -3.12 5.07 7.58
C PHE A 63 -4.07 4.96 8.78
N PHE A 64 -3.58 4.54 9.94
CA PHE A 64 -4.42 4.30 11.11
C PHE A 64 -4.82 5.57 11.86
N LEU A 65 -4.02 6.64 11.79
CA LEU A 65 -4.40 7.92 12.40
C LEU A 65 -5.35 8.74 11.51
N VAL A 66 -5.19 8.69 10.22
CA VAL A 66 -5.92 9.59 9.31
C VAL A 66 -6.92 8.82 8.47
N GLN A 67 -6.46 7.80 7.74
CA GLN A 67 -7.28 7.17 6.71
C GLN A 67 -8.32 6.20 7.28
N ALA A 68 -7.96 5.34 8.24
CA ALA A 68 -8.90 4.40 8.83
C ALA A 68 -10.10 5.10 9.52
N PRO A 69 -9.90 6.16 10.32
CA PRO A 69 -11.02 6.96 10.86
C PRO A 69 -11.91 7.60 9.80
N LEU A 70 -11.37 7.96 8.64
CA LEU A 70 -12.19 8.48 7.53
C LEU A 70 -13.13 7.41 6.95
N PHE A 71 -12.69 6.14 6.93
CA PHE A 71 -13.52 5.00 6.53
C PHE A 71 -14.59 4.67 7.56
N THR A 72 -14.20 4.53 8.83
CA THR A 72 -15.10 4.09 9.90
C THR A 72 -16.00 5.20 10.43
N GLY A 73 -15.58 6.45 10.30
CA GLY A 73 -16.24 7.61 10.92
C GLY A 73 -15.89 7.79 12.40
N ASP A 74 -14.91 7.05 12.89
CA ASP A 74 -14.45 7.11 14.28
C ASP A 74 -13.61 8.35 14.56
N LYS A 75 -13.39 8.62 15.85
CA LYS A 75 -12.46 9.66 16.26
C LYS A 75 -11.02 9.19 16.10
N ILE A 76 -10.14 10.11 15.70
CA ILE A 76 -8.70 9.87 15.62
C ILE A 76 -8.18 9.45 17.00
N SER A 77 -7.53 8.29 17.07
CA SER A 77 -6.97 7.76 18.31
C SER A 77 -5.56 7.21 18.08
N LEU A 78 -4.62 7.61 18.93
CA LEU A 78 -3.26 7.05 18.92
C LEU A 78 -3.25 5.54 19.17
N LYS A 79 -4.25 5.02 19.89
CA LYS A 79 -4.39 3.57 20.11
C LYS A 79 -4.64 2.78 18.84
N SER A 80 -5.24 3.41 17.82
CA SER A 80 -5.48 2.77 16.51
C SER A 80 -4.20 2.45 15.74
N VAL A 81 -3.09 3.13 16.05
CA VAL A 81 -1.77 2.86 15.46
C VAL A 81 -1.12 1.61 16.06
N LEU A 82 -1.47 1.24 17.29
CA LEU A 82 -0.91 0.08 17.99
C LEU A 82 -1.52 -1.23 17.46
N THR A 83 -1.30 -1.48 16.18
CA THR A 83 -1.65 -2.75 15.53
C THR A 83 -0.54 -3.76 15.69
N VAL A 84 -0.86 -5.04 15.53
CA VAL A 84 0.16 -6.11 15.62
C VAL A 84 1.36 -5.87 14.67
N PRO A 85 1.15 -5.49 13.38
CA PRO A 85 2.27 -5.15 12.50
C PRO A 85 3.10 -3.97 13.00
N THR A 86 2.46 -2.93 13.54
CA THR A 86 3.17 -1.74 14.05
C THR A 86 4.02 -2.11 15.27
N ILE A 87 3.47 -2.87 16.22
CA ILE A 87 4.21 -3.33 17.40
C ILE A 87 5.39 -4.20 16.98
N ALA A 88 5.18 -5.16 16.08
CA ALA A 88 6.24 -6.02 15.56
C ALA A 88 7.37 -5.21 14.89
N THR A 89 7.03 -4.15 14.15
CA THR A 89 8.02 -3.29 13.51
C THR A 89 8.83 -2.49 14.55
N PHE A 90 8.19 -1.97 15.61
CA PHE A 90 8.91 -1.29 16.69
C PHE A 90 9.82 -2.25 17.48
N VAL A 91 9.36 -3.47 17.73
CA VAL A 91 10.20 -4.51 18.37
C VAL A 91 11.41 -4.81 17.50
N LEU A 92 11.23 -5.02 16.19
CA LEU A 92 12.33 -5.27 15.25
C LEU A 92 13.34 -4.13 15.25
N LEU A 93 12.90 -2.89 15.17
CA LEU A 93 13.80 -1.74 15.19
C LEU A 93 14.52 -1.59 16.53
N GLY A 94 13.84 -1.83 17.66
CA GLY A 94 14.45 -1.84 18.97
C GLY A 94 15.55 -2.91 19.09
N MET A 95 15.29 -4.10 18.58
CA MET A 95 16.28 -5.19 18.55
C MET A 95 17.50 -4.82 17.69
N LEU A 96 17.27 -4.22 16.51
CA LEU A 96 18.36 -3.77 15.64
C LEU A 96 19.20 -2.67 16.31
N MET A 97 18.59 -1.73 17.01
CA MET A 97 19.30 -0.65 17.70
C MET A 97 20.11 -1.14 18.91
N LEU A 98 19.65 -2.21 19.56
CA LEU A 98 20.30 -2.80 20.73
C LEU A 98 21.21 -3.98 20.37
N ASP A 99 21.39 -4.27 19.08
CA ASP A 99 22.16 -5.42 18.55
C ASP A 99 21.71 -6.76 19.16
N LEU A 100 20.39 -6.87 19.41
CA LEU A 100 19.82 -8.07 20.00
C LEU A 100 19.45 -9.08 18.91
N HIS A 101 19.90 -10.30 19.08
CA HIS A 101 19.64 -11.40 18.16
C HIS A 101 18.76 -12.48 18.82
N TRP A 102 17.86 -13.04 18.04
CA TRP A 102 17.10 -14.19 18.50
C TRP A 102 17.98 -15.43 18.64
N PRO A 103 17.70 -16.33 19.61
CA PRO A 103 18.32 -17.65 19.63
C PRO A 103 18.12 -18.35 18.27
N ALA A 104 19.14 -19.08 17.81
CA ALA A 104 19.15 -19.68 16.47
C ALA A 104 17.89 -20.50 16.12
N PRO A 105 17.28 -21.32 17.02
CA PRO A 105 16.04 -22.03 16.70
C PRO A 105 14.87 -21.09 16.41
N VAL A 106 14.75 -20.00 17.19
CA VAL A 106 13.67 -19.00 17.01
C VAL A 106 13.87 -18.25 15.70
N GLN A 107 15.11 -17.84 15.41
CA GLN A 107 15.45 -17.18 14.14
C GLN A 107 15.11 -18.06 12.94
N THR A 108 15.40 -19.36 12.99
CA THR A 108 15.07 -20.30 11.92
C THR A 108 13.56 -20.39 11.69
N VAL A 109 12.77 -20.51 12.75
CA VAL A 109 11.31 -20.56 12.64
C VAL A 109 10.75 -19.24 12.06
N MET A 110 11.21 -18.10 12.57
CA MET A 110 10.77 -16.78 12.08
C MET A 110 11.15 -16.57 10.60
N SER A 111 12.36 -16.99 10.20
CA SER A 111 12.81 -16.91 8.82
C SER A 111 11.94 -17.79 7.89
N ASN A 112 11.66 -19.03 8.29
CA ASN A 112 10.82 -19.94 7.50
C ASN A 112 9.39 -19.39 7.34
N VAL A 113 8.79 -18.88 8.42
CA VAL A 113 7.47 -18.23 8.36
C VAL A 113 7.53 -16.96 7.51
N GLY A 114 8.56 -16.15 7.69
CA GLY A 114 8.77 -14.92 6.91
C GLY A 114 8.94 -15.19 5.41
N SER A 115 9.62 -16.26 5.03
CA SER A 115 9.82 -16.63 3.62
C SER A 115 8.51 -17.00 2.90
N MET A 116 7.45 -17.36 3.65
CA MET A 116 6.11 -17.61 3.09
C MET A 116 5.41 -16.32 2.63
N VAL A 117 5.83 -15.14 3.08
CA VAL A 117 5.19 -13.86 2.74
C VAL A 117 5.14 -13.66 1.22
N THR A 118 6.24 -13.89 0.52
CA THR A 118 6.33 -13.72 -0.94
C THR A 118 5.36 -14.65 -1.70
N PRO A 119 5.42 -15.99 -1.54
CA PRO A 119 4.50 -16.86 -2.29
C PRO A 119 3.03 -16.65 -1.89
N MET A 120 2.75 -16.42 -0.60
CA MET A 120 1.37 -16.15 -0.16
C MET A 120 0.83 -14.84 -0.72
N SER A 121 1.66 -13.80 -0.79
CA SER A 121 1.28 -12.52 -1.40
C SER A 121 0.91 -12.68 -2.89
N LEU A 122 1.69 -13.47 -3.63
CA LEU A 122 1.40 -13.76 -5.04
C LEU A 122 0.13 -14.57 -5.21
N ILE A 123 -0.13 -15.54 -4.31
CA ILE A 123 -1.38 -16.31 -4.30
C ILE A 123 -2.58 -15.38 -4.05
N VAL A 124 -2.50 -14.50 -3.05
CA VAL A 124 -3.58 -13.52 -2.74
C VAL A 124 -3.87 -12.64 -3.96
N ILE A 125 -2.83 -12.11 -4.62
CA ILE A 125 -2.99 -11.32 -5.85
C ILE A 125 -3.64 -12.17 -6.96
N GLY A 126 -3.21 -13.42 -7.13
CA GLY A 126 -3.78 -14.36 -8.10
C GLY A 126 -5.27 -14.63 -7.84
N VAL A 127 -5.66 -14.86 -6.59
CA VAL A 127 -7.06 -15.06 -6.19
C VAL A 127 -7.88 -13.79 -6.48
N MET A 128 -7.40 -12.62 -6.09
CA MET A 128 -8.09 -11.35 -6.40
C MET A 128 -8.31 -11.15 -7.90
N LEU A 129 -7.34 -11.54 -8.72
CA LEU A 129 -7.47 -11.47 -10.19
C LEU A 129 -8.49 -12.49 -10.72
N SER A 130 -8.51 -13.71 -10.17
CA SER A 130 -9.40 -14.80 -10.63
C SER A 130 -10.87 -14.55 -10.27
N GLU A 131 -11.14 -13.91 -9.13
CA GLU A 131 -12.50 -13.59 -8.69
C GLU A 131 -13.08 -12.36 -9.39
N SER A 132 -12.26 -11.63 -10.14
CA SER A 132 -12.68 -10.43 -10.85
C SER A 132 -13.16 -10.78 -12.26
N ASP A 133 -14.31 -10.24 -12.66
CA ASP A 133 -14.66 -10.19 -14.09
C ASP A 133 -13.66 -9.26 -14.79
N PHE A 134 -12.68 -9.87 -15.47
CA PHE A 134 -11.56 -9.18 -16.10
C PHE A 134 -12.01 -8.09 -17.08
N LEU A 135 -13.15 -8.28 -17.75
CA LEU A 135 -13.72 -7.27 -18.65
C LEU A 135 -14.38 -6.12 -17.87
N SER A 136 -14.90 -6.40 -16.69
CA SER A 136 -15.51 -5.36 -15.84
C SER A 136 -14.51 -4.38 -15.26
N ILE A 137 -13.24 -4.80 -15.08
CA ILE A 137 -12.14 -3.96 -14.59
C ILE A 137 -11.92 -2.75 -15.52
N PHE A 138 -12.23 -2.86 -16.81
CA PHE A 138 -12.03 -1.80 -17.79
C PHE A 138 -13.28 -0.96 -18.08
N ARG A 139 -14.43 -1.29 -17.49
CA ARG A 139 -15.71 -0.62 -17.80
C ARG A 139 -15.93 0.70 -17.08
N GLU A 140 -15.42 0.84 -15.88
CA GLU A 140 -15.69 2.00 -15.02
C GLU A 140 -14.65 3.11 -15.22
N LYS A 141 -15.10 4.26 -15.73
CA LYS A 141 -14.23 5.42 -16.01
C LYS A 141 -13.65 6.05 -14.72
N ALA A 142 -14.28 5.84 -13.58
CA ALA A 142 -13.88 6.41 -12.30
C ALA A 142 -12.54 5.83 -11.76
N GLU A 143 -12.11 4.67 -12.24
CA GLU A 143 -10.90 3.99 -11.81
C GLU A 143 -9.64 4.53 -12.51
N TYR A 144 -9.76 4.97 -13.76
CA TYR A 144 -8.62 5.42 -14.56
C TYR A 144 -7.86 6.61 -13.95
N PRO A 145 -8.50 7.69 -13.47
CA PRO A 145 -7.79 8.77 -12.81
C PRO A 145 -6.96 8.30 -11.62
N VAL A 146 -7.49 7.37 -10.81
CA VAL A 146 -6.77 6.80 -9.67
C VAL A 146 -5.51 6.09 -10.13
N VAL A 147 -5.64 5.22 -11.14
CA VAL A 147 -4.51 4.44 -11.67
C VAL A 147 -3.46 5.33 -12.32
N ILE A 148 -3.87 6.33 -13.12
CA ILE A 148 -2.95 7.28 -13.75
C ILE A 148 -2.18 8.06 -12.69
N VAL A 149 -2.87 8.59 -11.70
CA VAL A 149 -2.23 9.34 -10.63
C VAL A 149 -1.31 8.43 -9.82
N ARG A 150 -1.78 7.25 -9.42
CA ARG A 150 -1.01 6.33 -8.56
C ARG A 150 0.21 5.74 -9.25
N ASN A 151 0.06 5.26 -10.49
CA ASN A 151 1.12 4.50 -11.18
C ASN A 151 2.07 5.39 -12.00
N PHE A 152 1.69 6.64 -12.30
CA PHE A 152 2.53 7.53 -13.10
C PHE A 152 2.83 8.86 -12.40
N LEU A 153 1.82 9.60 -11.94
CA LEU A 153 2.04 10.92 -11.38
C LEU A 153 2.77 10.87 -10.03
N VAL A 154 2.35 9.98 -9.13
CA VAL A 154 3.00 9.83 -7.81
C VAL A 154 4.46 9.40 -7.96
N PRO A 155 4.82 8.37 -8.77
CA PRO A 155 6.21 8.02 -9.02
C PRO A 155 7.05 9.16 -9.63
N LEU A 156 6.50 9.90 -10.59
CA LEU A 156 7.21 11.03 -11.20
C LEU A 156 7.49 12.16 -10.20
N ILE A 157 6.51 12.50 -9.37
CA ILE A 157 6.69 13.47 -8.29
C ILE A 157 7.73 12.95 -7.29
N SER A 158 7.66 11.66 -6.93
CA SER A 158 8.60 11.02 -6.01
C SER A 158 10.02 11.04 -6.57
N LEU A 159 10.20 10.76 -7.86
CA LEU A 159 11.48 10.86 -8.55
C LEU A 159 12.05 12.29 -8.46
N GLY A 160 11.22 13.30 -8.75
CA GLY A 160 11.61 14.70 -8.64
C GLY A 160 12.02 15.09 -7.21
N ILE A 161 11.29 14.65 -6.21
CA ILE A 161 11.64 14.91 -4.80
C ILE A 161 12.94 14.20 -4.43
N LEU A 162 13.08 12.90 -4.75
CA LEU A 162 14.24 12.09 -4.42
C LEU A 162 15.53 12.57 -5.08
N HIS A 163 15.43 13.25 -6.22
CA HIS A 163 16.59 13.87 -6.88
C HIS A 163 17.28 14.89 -5.95
N PHE A 164 16.53 15.63 -5.15
CA PHE A 164 17.07 16.65 -4.23
C PHE A 164 17.40 16.11 -2.84
N VAL A 165 17.02 14.86 -2.52
CA VAL A 165 17.29 14.31 -1.19
C VAL A 165 18.70 13.69 -1.16
N PRO A 166 19.58 14.11 -0.22
CA PRO A 166 20.96 13.61 -0.14
C PRO A 166 21.01 12.21 0.49
N MET A 167 20.68 11.18 -0.28
CA MET A 167 20.78 9.77 0.09
C MET A 167 21.58 9.00 -0.95
N ALA A 168 22.13 7.85 -0.57
CA ALA A 168 22.82 6.96 -1.51
C ALA A 168 21.84 6.48 -2.61
N THR A 169 22.32 6.40 -3.86
CA THR A 169 21.50 6.02 -5.02
C THR A 169 20.71 4.70 -4.82
N PRO A 170 21.29 3.62 -4.27
CA PRO A 170 20.50 2.39 -4.03
C PRO A 170 19.31 2.61 -3.08
N VAL A 171 19.47 3.47 -2.06
CA VAL A 171 18.40 3.81 -1.12
C VAL A 171 17.30 4.59 -1.83
N ARG A 172 17.67 5.61 -2.64
CA ARG A 172 16.73 6.41 -3.43
C ARG A 172 15.93 5.54 -4.40
N LEU A 173 16.60 4.62 -5.09
CA LEU A 173 15.94 3.68 -6.00
C LEU A 173 14.97 2.75 -5.25
N CYS A 174 15.38 2.20 -4.09
CA CYS A 174 14.51 1.37 -3.29
C CYS A 174 13.26 2.14 -2.81
N VAL A 175 13.45 3.35 -2.30
CA VAL A 175 12.33 4.23 -1.89
C VAL A 175 11.43 4.58 -3.08
N LEU A 176 12.02 4.88 -4.25
CA LEU A 176 11.26 5.14 -5.47
C LEU A 176 10.37 3.94 -5.84
N VAL A 177 10.90 2.72 -5.80
CA VAL A 177 10.13 1.50 -6.07
C VAL A 177 8.99 1.34 -5.06
N PHE A 178 9.23 1.56 -3.76
CA PHE A 178 8.16 1.52 -2.75
C PHE A 178 7.05 2.55 -3.01
N LEU A 179 7.43 3.79 -3.31
CA LEU A 179 6.46 4.86 -3.60
C LEU A 179 5.73 4.62 -4.92
N SER A 180 6.30 3.84 -5.83
CA SER A 180 5.71 3.48 -7.12
C SER A 180 4.78 2.28 -7.06
N CYS A 181 4.76 1.53 -5.95
CA CYS A 181 3.89 0.37 -5.79
C CYS A 181 2.41 0.73 -6.05
N PRO A 182 1.60 -0.20 -6.58
CA PRO A 182 0.20 0.05 -6.90
C PRO A 182 -0.63 0.32 -5.65
N CYS A 183 -1.91 0.55 -5.82
CA CYS A 183 -2.84 0.83 -4.72
C CYS A 183 -2.81 -0.25 -3.63
N ALA A 184 -2.85 0.18 -2.37
CA ALA A 184 -2.81 -0.73 -1.23
C ALA A 184 -4.04 -1.64 -1.16
N THR A 185 -3.84 -2.94 -1.01
CA THR A 185 -4.90 -3.93 -0.76
C THR A 185 -5.68 -3.62 0.54
N MET A 186 -5.01 -3.01 1.52
CA MET A 186 -5.64 -2.58 2.77
C MET A 186 -6.82 -1.64 2.52
N THR A 187 -6.76 -0.79 1.49
CA THR A 187 -7.87 0.08 1.09
C THR A 187 -9.12 -0.71 0.71
N SER A 188 -8.98 -1.80 -0.05
CA SER A 188 -10.11 -2.67 -0.42
C SER A 188 -10.70 -3.37 0.80
N ILE A 189 -9.86 -3.83 1.74
CA ILE A 189 -10.31 -4.47 2.98
C ILE A 189 -11.17 -3.50 3.80
N TYR A 190 -10.69 -2.28 4.02
CA TYR A 190 -11.45 -1.26 4.74
C TYR A 190 -12.72 -0.84 3.99
N ALA A 191 -12.66 -0.75 2.66
CA ALA A 191 -13.82 -0.43 1.84
C ALA A 191 -14.92 -1.49 1.96
N ILE A 192 -14.55 -2.79 2.02
CA ILE A 192 -15.49 -3.90 2.26
C ILE A 192 -16.09 -3.79 3.67
N GLN A 193 -15.26 -3.63 4.69
CA GLN A 193 -15.71 -3.57 6.09
C GLN A 193 -16.65 -2.39 6.37
N THR A 194 -16.47 -1.27 5.68
CA THR A 194 -17.24 -0.04 5.91
C THR A 194 -18.28 0.24 4.83
N ASP A 195 -18.48 -0.68 3.88
CA ASP A 195 -19.35 -0.48 2.70
C ASP A 195 -19.03 0.84 1.96
N THR A 196 -17.73 1.13 1.78
CA THR A 196 -17.22 2.35 1.15
C THR A 196 -16.80 2.07 -0.28
N ARG A 197 -17.76 1.93 -1.20
CA ARG A 197 -17.50 1.63 -2.62
C ARG A 197 -16.54 0.43 -2.81
N PRO A 198 -16.81 -0.73 -2.21
CA PRO A 198 -15.89 -1.87 -2.19
C PRO A 198 -15.50 -2.35 -3.60
N GLU A 199 -16.45 -2.37 -4.53
CA GLU A 199 -16.19 -2.78 -5.92
C GLU A 199 -15.20 -1.85 -6.62
N LEU A 200 -15.38 -0.53 -6.49
CA LEU A 200 -14.47 0.46 -7.07
C LEU A 200 -13.07 0.32 -6.48
N CYS A 201 -12.97 0.14 -5.15
CA CYS A 201 -11.67 -0.03 -4.50
C CYS A 201 -10.96 -1.31 -4.94
N ALA A 202 -11.68 -2.43 -5.01
CA ALA A 202 -11.12 -3.71 -5.46
C ALA A 202 -10.64 -3.64 -6.91
N ARG A 203 -11.48 -3.12 -7.83
CA ARG A 203 -11.11 -2.96 -9.24
C ARG A 203 -9.94 -2.02 -9.43
N SER A 204 -9.89 -0.88 -8.70
CA SER A 204 -8.76 0.05 -8.77
C SER A 204 -7.45 -0.60 -8.31
N VAL A 205 -7.47 -1.42 -7.25
CA VAL A 205 -6.29 -2.18 -6.80
C VAL A 205 -5.82 -3.13 -7.90
N LEU A 206 -6.73 -3.88 -8.52
CA LEU A 206 -6.41 -4.80 -9.60
C LEU A 206 -5.86 -4.07 -10.84
N LEU A 207 -6.57 -3.04 -11.30
CA LEU A 207 -6.16 -2.26 -12.47
C LEU A 207 -4.80 -1.57 -12.25
N SER A 208 -4.57 -1.02 -11.05
CA SER A 208 -3.28 -0.43 -10.71
C SER A 208 -2.16 -1.48 -10.63
N THR A 209 -2.46 -2.71 -10.18
CA THR A 209 -1.49 -3.81 -10.15
C THR A 209 -1.11 -4.24 -11.56
N LEU A 210 -2.06 -4.34 -12.49
CA LEU A 210 -1.79 -4.62 -13.90
C LEU A 210 -0.98 -3.49 -14.56
N ALA A 211 -1.39 -2.24 -14.33
CA ALA A 211 -0.68 -1.07 -14.85
C ALA A 211 0.74 -0.95 -14.29
N PHE A 212 0.96 -1.42 -13.05
CA PHE A 212 2.28 -1.42 -12.42
C PHE A 212 3.28 -2.31 -13.15
N GLY A 213 2.84 -3.43 -13.74
CA GLY A 213 3.71 -4.27 -14.57
C GLY A 213 4.34 -3.51 -15.75
N ILE A 214 3.67 -2.47 -16.26
CA ILE A 214 4.17 -1.61 -17.33
C ILE A 214 4.92 -0.40 -16.77
N SER A 215 4.37 0.25 -15.73
CA SER A 215 4.95 1.47 -15.18
C SER A 215 6.27 1.23 -14.43
N LEU A 216 6.43 0.08 -13.77
CA LEU A 216 7.63 -0.23 -12.98
C LEU A 216 8.93 -0.20 -13.80
N PRO A 217 9.05 -0.90 -14.95
CA PRO A 217 10.28 -0.84 -15.76
C PRO A 217 10.61 0.58 -16.20
N LEU A 218 9.61 1.38 -16.57
CA LEU A 218 9.79 2.77 -16.99
C LEU A 218 10.30 3.63 -15.83
N ILE A 219 9.76 3.44 -14.64
CA ILE A 219 10.14 4.19 -13.44
C ILE A 219 11.55 3.80 -12.99
N ILE A 220 11.92 2.51 -13.04
CA ILE A 220 13.28 2.06 -12.71
C ILE A 220 14.26 2.66 -13.70
N ALA A 221 13.98 2.61 -15.00
CA ALA A 221 14.83 3.21 -16.03
C ALA A 221 15.01 4.72 -15.82
N ALA A 222 13.92 5.43 -15.51
CA ALA A 222 13.98 6.86 -15.17
C ALA A 222 14.78 7.09 -13.89
N GLY A 223 14.57 6.26 -12.85
CA GLY A 223 15.32 6.34 -11.60
C GLY A 223 16.83 6.16 -11.81
N GLN A 224 17.25 5.21 -12.64
CA GLN A 224 18.66 4.98 -12.96
C GLN A 224 19.31 6.15 -13.74
N LEU A 225 18.51 6.90 -14.52
CA LEU A 225 18.99 8.05 -15.27
C LEU A 225 19.08 9.34 -14.44
N PHE A 226 18.17 9.52 -13.47
CA PHE A 226 18.00 10.79 -12.76
C PHE A 226 18.43 10.78 -11.29
N LEU A 227 18.62 9.61 -10.65
CA LEU A 227 19.04 9.46 -9.25
C LEU A 227 20.47 8.95 -9.11
#